data_5bfd84385bb6b679c584af3980349999
#
_entry.id   5bfd84385bb6b679c584af3980349999
#
_cell.length_a   1.000
_cell.length_b   1.000
_cell.length_c   1.000
_cell.angle_alpha   90.00
_cell.angle_beta   90.00
_cell.angle_gamma   90.00
#
_symmetry.space_group_name_H-M   'P 1'
#
loop_
_entity.id
_entity.type
_entity.pdbx_description
1 polymer ?
#
loop_
_entity_poly.entity_id
_entity_poly.type
_entity_poly.pdbx_seq_one_letter_code
_entity_poly.pdbx_strand_id
1 'polypeptide(L)'
;MSSKKWVLVFLVTVLVLAALLAGLNLAVDPFGAFGDRLLSWFSYDETNNPRVAKFSYLEQHHDEYDSYILGCSSTSSFPVDAFNEAYDASFYNLIMYGADMRDCEKIARYLVEHYEVKNLILNVYLDNGLTYDEESDRLTKNLHYKEDPDTSVLSYYTRYLLADPRYALAKLNALRTDTILPQTFDVFDERTGCYDKRVRDAEPIGSEERYLESYPVFADYPHQTLSLPYTEQCMQSVAALQDPVRGSGCEPHRRGRAGIC
;
A
#
# COMPACT_ATOMS: atom_id res chain seq x y z
N MET A 1 37.91 23.11 -26.31
CA MET A 1 36.89 22.16 -26.80
C MET A 1 35.80 22.95 -27.52
N SER A 2 35.32 22.54 -28.70
CA SER A 2 34.24 23.29 -29.35
C SER A 2 32.97 23.18 -28.51
N SER A 3 32.12 24.21 -28.53
CA SER A 3 30.82 24.23 -27.80
C SER A 3 29.97 22.98 -28.04
N LYS A 4 29.96 22.48 -29.28
CA LYS A 4 29.23 21.23 -29.65
C LYS A 4 29.81 20.01 -28.94
N LYS A 5 31.11 19.87 -28.84
CA LYS A 5 31.74 18.74 -28.12
C LYS A 5 31.44 18.79 -26.62
N TRP A 6 31.43 19.97 -26.04
CA TRP A 6 31.11 20.15 -24.63
C TRP A 6 29.66 19.73 -24.33
N VAL A 7 28.70 20.18 -25.17
CA VAL A 7 27.28 19.81 -25.02
C VAL A 7 27.12 18.30 -25.18
N LEU A 8 27.78 17.67 -26.17
CA LEU A 8 27.71 16.23 -26.35
C LEU A 8 28.24 15.47 -25.12
N VAL A 9 29.41 15.85 -24.60
CA VAL A 9 29.97 15.21 -23.41
C VAL A 9 29.05 15.38 -22.22
N PHE A 10 28.48 16.57 -22.01
CA PHE A 10 27.53 16.82 -20.94
C PHE A 10 26.29 15.89 -21.06
N LEU A 11 25.66 15.82 -22.24
CA LEU A 11 24.50 14.97 -22.46
C LEU A 11 24.81 13.49 -22.25
N VAL A 12 25.94 13.01 -22.76
CA VAL A 12 26.37 11.62 -22.55
C VAL A 12 26.60 11.33 -21.07
N THR A 13 27.23 12.26 -20.33
CA THR A 13 27.45 12.09 -18.89
C THR A 13 26.12 12.01 -18.14
N VAL A 14 25.17 12.90 -18.43
CA VAL A 14 23.83 12.87 -17.82
C VAL A 14 23.10 11.55 -18.11
N LEU A 15 23.15 11.09 -19.34
CA LEU A 15 22.53 9.81 -19.71
C LEU A 15 23.17 8.61 -19.02
N VAL A 16 24.48 8.59 -18.89
CA VAL A 16 25.19 7.53 -18.17
C VAL A 16 24.84 7.56 -16.68
N LEU A 17 24.82 8.72 -16.06
CA LEU A 17 24.42 8.84 -14.65
C LEU A 17 22.96 8.42 -14.42
N ALA A 18 22.05 8.83 -15.31
CA ALA A 18 20.64 8.40 -15.24
C ALA A 18 20.50 6.89 -15.42
N ALA A 19 21.24 6.28 -16.34
CA ALA A 19 21.24 4.84 -16.55
C ALA A 19 21.80 4.06 -15.35
N LEU A 20 22.86 4.56 -14.71
CA LEU A 20 23.40 3.97 -13.50
C LEU A 20 22.41 4.06 -12.33
N LEU A 21 21.75 5.20 -12.16
CA LEU A 21 20.71 5.39 -11.16
C LEU A 21 19.52 4.45 -11.39
N ALA A 22 19.03 4.41 -12.64
CA ALA A 22 17.95 3.52 -13.01
C ALA A 22 18.31 2.04 -12.79
N GLY A 23 19.54 1.65 -13.15
CA GLY A 23 20.06 0.31 -12.92
C GLY A 23 20.13 -0.07 -11.44
N LEU A 24 20.58 0.87 -10.60
CA LEU A 24 20.59 0.69 -9.15
C LEU A 24 19.19 0.51 -8.59
N ASN A 25 18.27 1.42 -8.91
CA ASN A 25 16.90 1.36 -8.41
C ASN A 25 16.14 0.13 -8.93
N LEU A 26 16.36 -0.28 -10.16
CA LEU A 26 15.80 -1.51 -10.71
C LEU A 26 16.34 -2.76 -9.99
N ALA A 27 17.64 -2.82 -9.73
CA ALA A 27 18.28 -3.99 -9.11
C ALA A 27 17.92 -4.14 -7.64
N VAL A 28 17.84 -3.02 -6.92
CA VAL A 28 17.55 -3.00 -5.48
C VAL A 28 16.05 -3.02 -5.19
N ASP A 29 15.25 -2.46 -6.08
CA ASP A 29 13.80 -2.29 -5.93
C ASP A 29 13.36 -1.78 -4.55
N PRO A 30 13.73 -0.54 -4.18
CA PRO A 30 13.48 -0.04 -2.84
C PRO A 30 12.01 0.21 -2.52
N PHE A 31 11.11 0.08 -3.48
CA PHE A 31 9.66 0.29 -3.34
C PHE A 31 8.82 -0.94 -3.67
N GLY A 32 9.43 -2.05 -4.09
CA GLY A 32 8.71 -3.21 -4.60
C GLY A 32 8.01 -2.97 -5.94
N ALA A 33 8.37 -1.88 -6.64
CA ALA A 33 7.71 -1.42 -7.86
C ALA A 33 7.99 -2.32 -9.09
N PHE A 34 9.04 -3.12 -9.02
CA PHE A 34 9.47 -4.05 -10.07
C PHE A 34 9.25 -5.52 -9.68
N GLY A 35 8.65 -5.75 -8.50
CA GLY A 35 8.31 -7.08 -7.99
C GLY A 35 9.51 -7.89 -7.52
N ASP A 36 10.58 -7.24 -7.10
CA ASP A 36 11.80 -7.85 -6.52
C ASP A 36 12.43 -8.99 -7.35
N ARG A 37 12.21 -8.99 -8.65
CA ARG A 37 12.52 -10.12 -9.55
C ARG A 37 14.01 -10.39 -9.72
N LEU A 38 14.85 -9.38 -9.58
CA LEU A 38 16.29 -9.50 -9.85
C LEU A 38 17.05 -10.11 -8.68
N LEU A 39 16.65 -9.80 -7.45
CA LEU A 39 17.36 -10.24 -6.25
C LEU A 39 16.58 -11.27 -5.44
N SER A 40 15.33 -11.54 -5.79
CA SER A 40 14.45 -12.52 -5.14
C SER A 40 14.37 -12.33 -3.61
N TRP A 41 14.33 -11.10 -3.17
CA TRP A 41 14.30 -10.71 -1.75
C TRP A 41 13.07 -9.86 -1.41
N PHE A 42 11.95 -10.27 -1.92
CA PHE A 42 10.69 -9.62 -1.64
C PHE A 42 10.40 -9.67 -0.13
N SER A 43 10.44 -8.51 0.50
CA SER A 43 10.15 -8.35 1.92
C SER A 43 9.50 -7.00 2.17
N TYR A 44 8.45 -7.00 2.96
CA TYR A 44 7.77 -5.76 3.34
C TYR A 44 8.57 -4.95 4.36
N ASP A 45 9.53 -5.57 5.02
CA ASP A 45 10.42 -4.93 5.98
C ASP A 45 11.36 -3.93 5.32
N GLU A 46 11.66 -4.15 4.05
CA GLU A 46 12.60 -3.35 3.28
C GLU A 46 11.94 -2.56 2.15
N THR A 47 10.64 -2.42 2.13
CA THR A 47 9.95 -1.60 1.14
C THR A 47 9.59 -0.22 1.68
N ASN A 48 9.76 0.80 0.84
CA ASN A 48 9.31 2.16 1.14
C ASN A 48 7.88 2.44 0.67
N ASN A 49 7.27 1.51 -0.07
CA ASN A 49 5.87 1.61 -0.50
C ASN A 49 5.16 0.25 -0.40
N PRO A 50 4.58 -0.06 0.77
CA PRO A 50 3.85 -1.32 0.96
C PRO A 50 2.67 -1.51 -0.01
N ARG A 51 2.03 -0.44 -0.48
CA ARG A 51 0.91 -0.52 -1.43
C ARG A 51 1.34 -1.18 -2.73
N VAL A 52 2.40 -0.63 -3.33
CA VAL A 52 2.98 -1.15 -4.58
C VAL A 52 3.58 -2.54 -4.38
N ALA A 53 4.28 -2.75 -3.26
CA ALA A 53 4.91 -4.04 -2.97
C ALA A 53 3.86 -5.15 -2.80
N LYS A 54 2.79 -4.91 -2.04
CA LYS A 54 1.68 -5.87 -1.88
C LYS A 54 1.00 -6.19 -3.19
N PHE A 55 0.74 -5.18 -4.02
CA PHE A 55 0.16 -5.39 -5.33
C PHE A 55 1.10 -6.20 -6.23
N SER A 56 2.39 -5.89 -6.25
CA SER A 56 3.39 -6.63 -7.03
C SER A 56 3.52 -8.09 -6.57
N TYR A 57 3.39 -8.35 -5.28
CA TYR A 57 3.32 -9.70 -4.73
C TYR A 57 2.04 -10.42 -5.19
N LEU A 58 0.90 -9.78 -5.02
CA LEU A 58 -0.40 -10.33 -5.42
C LEU A 58 -0.43 -10.68 -6.93
N GLU A 59 0.12 -9.83 -7.80
CA GLU A 59 0.21 -10.10 -9.24
C GLU A 59 0.97 -11.39 -9.56
N GLN A 60 1.86 -11.84 -8.68
CA GLN A 60 2.65 -13.06 -8.86
C GLN A 60 2.01 -14.29 -8.19
N HIS A 61 1.11 -14.07 -7.23
CA HIS A 61 0.51 -15.10 -6.38
C HIS A 61 -1.03 -15.04 -6.35
N HIS A 62 -1.66 -14.35 -7.31
CA HIS A 62 -3.11 -14.16 -7.29
C HIS A 62 -3.92 -15.45 -7.29
N ASP A 63 -3.36 -16.53 -7.85
CA ASP A 63 -4.00 -17.86 -7.87
C ASP A 63 -4.16 -18.48 -6.46
N GLU A 64 -3.45 -17.96 -5.47
CA GLU A 64 -3.50 -18.45 -4.09
C GLU A 64 -4.65 -17.81 -3.29
N TYR A 65 -5.27 -16.73 -3.83
CA TYR A 65 -6.27 -15.94 -3.13
C TYR A 65 -7.54 -15.78 -3.96
N ASP A 66 -8.70 -15.91 -3.29
CA ASP A 66 -10.02 -15.69 -3.88
C ASP A 66 -10.80 -14.56 -3.18
N SER A 67 -10.23 -13.99 -2.13
CA SER A 67 -10.91 -13.00 -1.29
C SER A 67 -9.95 -11.93 -0.78
N TYR A 68 -10.46 -10.71 -0.58
CA TYR A 68 -9.62 -9.56 -0.28
C TYR A 68 -10.20 -8.67 0.81
N ILE A 69 -9.31 -8.09 1.62
CA ILE A 69 -9.65 -7.08 2.63
C ILE A 69 -9.04 -5.76 2.21
N LEU A 70 -9.86 -4.72 2.07
CA LEU A 70 -9.46 -3.36 1.73
C LEU A 70 -9.76 -2.41 2.89
N GLY A 71 -8.92 -1.40 3.05
CA GLY A 71 -9.11 -0.35 4.03
C GLY A 71 -7.84 0.40 4.35
N CYS A 72 -7.90 1.26 5.35
CA CYS A 72 -6.77 2.01 5.85
C CYS A 72 -6.07 1.28 7.02
N SER A 73 -5.23 1.98 7.77
CA SER A 73 -4.46 1.42 8.89
C SER A 73 -5.30 0.66 9.94
N SER A 74 -6.59 0.96 10.07
CA SER A 74 -7.49 0.25 10.98
C SER A 74 -7.71 -1.23 10.62
N THR A 75 -7.46 -1.62 9.38
CA THR A 75 -7.56 -3.03 8.92
C THR A 75 -6.26 -3.81 9.03
N SER A 76 -5.17 -3.17 9.40
CA SER A 76 -3.84 -3.81 9.44
C SER A 76 -3.79 -5.07 10.30
N SER A 77 -4.57 -5.09 11.38
CA SER A 77 -4.62 -6.17 12.36
C SER A 77 -5.76 -7.15 12.15
N PHE A 78 -6.48 -7.08 11.03
CA PHE A 78 -7.57 -8.03 10.78
C PHE A 78 -6.97 -9.42 10.56
N PRO A 79 -7.34 -10.40 11.38
CA PRO A 79 -6.74 -11.73 11.32
C PRO A 79 -7.28 -12.50 10.10
N VAL A 80 -6.50 -12.59 9.06
CA VAL A 80 -6.88 -13.27 7.80
C VAL A 80 -7.34 -14.70 8.05
N ASP A 81 -6.70 -15.43 8.95
CA ASP A 81 -7.09 -16.81 9.28
C ASP A 81 -8.53 -16.92 9.79
N ALA A 82 -8.97 -15.96 10.62
CA ALA A 82 -10.35 -15.95 11.11
C ALA A 82 -11.37 -15.67 9.99
N PHE A 83 -11.00 -14.86 9.00
CA PHE A 83 -11.81 -14.64 7.81
C PHE A 83 -11.81 -15.86 6.91
N ASN A 84 -10.66 -16.52 6.72
CA ASN A 84 -10.58 -17.76 5.94
C ASN A 84 -11.49 -18.84 6.51
N GLU A 85 -11.48 -19.03 7.82
CA GLU A 85 -12.36 -19.99 8.50
C GLU A 85 -13.83 -19.60 8.40
N ALA A 86 -14.15 -18.32 8.63
CA ALA A 86 -15.54 -17.84 8.67
C ALA A 86 -16.23 -17.84 7.30
N TYR A 87 -15.49 -17.66 6.21
CA TYR A 87 -16.00 -17.53 4.85
C TYR A 87 -15.65 -18.72 3.95
N ASP A 88 -14.89 -19.69 4.44
CA ASP A 88 -14.34 -20.81 3.65
C ASP A 88 -13.66 -20.29 2.37
N ALA A 89 -12.66 -19.42 2.57
CA ALA A 89 -12.02 -18.64 1.52
C ALA A 89 -10.53 -18.45 1.78
N SER A 90 -9.79 -17.96 0.78
CA SER A 90 -8.38 -17.56 0.87
C SER A 90 -8.27 -16.04 0.79
N PHE A 91 -8.18 -15.39 1.94
CA PHE A 91 -8.08 -13.93 2.00
C PHE A 91 -6.64 -13.41 1.90
N TYR A 92 -6.49 -12.27 1.22
CA TYR A 92 -5.31 -11.43 1.27
C TYR A 92 -5.66 -10.02 1.79
N ASN A 93 -4.87 -9.51 2.74
CA ASN A 93 -5.10 -8.20 3.31
C ASN A 93 -4.33 -7.12 2.52
N LEU A 94 -5.05 -6.41 1.65
CA LEU A 94 -4.54 -5.29 0.85
C LEU A 94 -4.64 -3.95 1.59
N ILE A 95 -4.47 -3.96 2.89
CA ILE A 95 -4.43 -2.71 3.66
C ILE A 95 -3.41 -1.73 3.08
N MET A 96 -3.79 -0.45 3.14
CA MET A 96 -2.94 0.67 2.75
C MET A 96 -2.96 1.75 3.82
N TYR A 97 -1.80 2.11 4.37
CA TYR A 97 -1.70 3.23 5.29
C TYR A 97 -2.10 4.54 4.62
N GLY A 98 -2.96 5.31 5.32
CA GLY A 98 -3.47 6.57 4.83
C GLY A 98 -4.25 6.45 3.51
N ALA A 99 -4.84 5.28 3.23
CA ALA A 99 -5.74 5.12 2.11
C ALA A 99 -7.03 5.90 2.33
N ASP A 100 -7.52 6.49 1.27
CA ASP A 100 -8.85 7.05 1.21
C ASP A 100 -9.82 6.11 0.45
N MET A 101 -11.06 6.50 0.34
CA MET A 101 -12.08 5.70 -0.34
C MET A 101 -11.80 5.56 -1.84
N ARG A 102 -11.17 6.56 -2.47
CA ARG A 102 -10.80 6.53 -3.89
C ARG A 102 -9.71 5.49 -4.17
N ASP A 103 -8.73 5.37 -3.28
CA ASP A 103 -7.71 4.32 -3.36
C ASP A 103 -8.37 2.93 -3.28
N CYS A 104 -9.26 2.75 -2.30
CA CYS A 104 -10.00 1.50 -2.15
C CYS A 104 -10.87 1.18 -3.38
N GLU A 105 -11.52 2.19 -3.96
CA GLU A 105 -12.34 2.03 -5.17
C GLU A 105 -11.49 1.56 -6.37
N LYS A 106 -10.34 2.20 -6.59
CA LYS A 106 -9.44 1.84 -7.69
C LYS A 106 -8.99 0.38 -7.59
N ILE A 107 -8.55 -0.03 -6.40
CA ILE A 107 -8.10 -1.41 -6.16
C ILE A 107 -9.27 -2.40 -6.28
N ALA A 108 -10.40 -2.13 -5.64
CA ALA A 108 -11.55 -3.01 -5.73
C ALA A 108 -12.01 -3.24 -7.16
N ARG A 109 -12.04 -2.17 -7.97
CA ARG A 109 -12.37 -2.26 -9.39
C ARG A 109 -11.37 -3.13 -10.15
N TYR A 110 -10.07 -2.93 -9.92
CA TYR A 110 -9.04 -3.76 -10.55
C TYR A 110 -9.21 -5.24 -10.20
N LEU A 111 -9.39 -5.56 -8.92
CA LEU A 111 -9.56 -6.94 -8.47
C LEU A 111 -10.75 -7.62 -9.15
N VAL A 112 -11.92 -6.97 -9.15
CA VAL A 112 -13.14 -7.54 -9.74
C VAL A 112 -13.06 -7.69 -11.27
N GLU A 113 -12.32 -6.80 -11.94
CA GLU A 113 -12.15 -6.84 -13.39
C GLU A 113 -11.13 -7.88 -13.86
N HIS A 114 -10.17 -8.27 -13.01
CA HIS A 114 -9.03 -9.10 -13.43
C HIS A 114 -8.94 -10.44 -12.71
N TYR A 115 -9.57 -10.61 -11.55
CA TYR A 115 -9.51 -11.84 -10.75
C TYR A 115 -10.90 -12.37 -10.44
N GLU A 116 -10.97 -13.68 -10.14
CA GLU A 116 -12.18 -14.28 -9.57
C GLU A 116 -12.27 -13.91 -8.08
N VAL A 117 -13.16 -12.98 -7.75
CA VAL A 117 -13.34 -12.49 -6.39
C VAL A 117 -14.56 -13.15 -5.74
N LYS A 118 -14.30 -13.99 -4.73
CA LYS A 118 -15.36 -14.63 -3.93
C LYS A 118 -15.90 -13.69 -2.86
N ASN A 119 -15.01 -13.00 -2.14
CA ASN A 119 -15.38 -12.04 -1.11
C ASN A 119 -14.51 -10.79 -1.20
N LEU A 120 -15.12 -9.62 -1.02
CA LEU A 120 -14.44 -8.36 -0.91
C LEU A 120 -14.92 -7.64 0.35
N ILE A 121 -14.04 -7.50 1.33
CA ILE A 121 -14.33 -6.79 2.57
C ILE A 121 -13.73 -5.40 2.50
N LEU A 122 -14.59 -4.39 2.58
CA LEU A 122 -14.18 -3.00 2.65
C LEU A 122 -14.43 -2.45 4.05
N ASN A 123 -13.36 -2.09 4.75
CA ASN A 123 -13.50 -1.39 6.02
C ASN A 123 -13.58 0.13 5.78
N VAL A 124 -14.73 0.70 6.07
CA VAL A 124 -14.97 2.14 5.98
C VAL A 124 -14.73 2.76 7.36
N TYR A 125 -13.65 3.53 7.48
CA TYR A 125 -13.31 4.25 8.68
C TYR A 125 -13.68 5.73 8.51
N LEU A 126 -14.44 6.29 9.46
CA LEU A 126 -15.06 7.62 9.33
C LEU A 126 -14.04 8.75 9.12
N ASP A 127 -12.86 8.63 9.71
CA ASP A 127 -11.86 9.69 9.67
C ASP A 127 -11.14 9.74 8.30
N ASN A 128 -10.57 8.64 7.87
CA ASN A 128 -9.79 8.56 6.62
C ASN A 128 -10.54 7.90 5.47
N GLY A 129 -11.46 6.98 5.78
CA GLY A 129 -12.18 6.20 4.78
C GLY A 129 -13.23 6.98 4.01
N LEU A 130 -13.70 8.11 4.56
CA LEU A 130 -14.70 8.99 3.95
C LEU A 130 -14.13 10.32 3.46
N THR A 131 -12.82 10.48 3.42
CA THR A 131 -12.14 11.66 2.88
C THR A 131 -11.28 11.29 1.69
N TYR A 132 -11.11 12.21 0.76
CA TYR A 132 -10.12 12.09 -0.31
C TYR A 132 -8.86 12.85 0.08
N ASP A 133 -7.71 12.19 0.04
CA ASP A 133 -6.40 12.84 0.18
C ASP A 133 -5.89 13.25 -1.20
N GLU A 134 -5.99 14.54 -1.53
CA GLU A 134 -5.54 15.07 -2.82
C GLU A 134 -4.00 15.19 -2.92
N GLU A 135 -3.27 15.09 -1.79
CA GLU A 135 -1.82 15.26 -1.74
C GLU A 135 -1.01 13.95 -1.90
N SER A 136 -1.62 12.88 -2.35
CA SER A 136 -1.01 11.52 -2.35
C SER A 136 0.10 11.28 -3.38
N ASP A 137 0.64 12.30 -4.04
CA ASP A 137 1.70 12.14 -5.06
C ASP A 137 3.10 11.87 -4.46
N ARG A 138 3.18 11.12 -3.39
CA ARG A 138 4.46 10.71 -2.79
C ARG A 138 4.83 9.31 -3.25
N LEU A 139 6.09 9.08 -3.63
CA LEU A 139 6.63 7.77 -4.01
C LEU A 139 6.22 6.63 -3.05
N THR A 140 6.06 6.96 -1.77
CA THR A 140 5.72 6.02 -0.70
C THR A 140 4.22 5.73 -0.58
N LYS A 141 3.35 6.48 -1.28
CA LYS A 141 1.89 6.35 -1.18
C LYS A 141 1.18 6.12 -2.52
N ASN A 142 1.91 6.10 -3.63
CA ASN A 142 1.30 5.84 -4.94
C ASN A 142 0.79 4.41 -5.02
N LEU A 143 -0.28 4.23 -5.77
CA LEU A 143 -0.74 2.92 -6.22
C LEU A 143 0.11 2.42 -7.41
N HIS A 144 0.02 1.15 -7.68
CA HIS A 144 0.57 0.59 -8.90
C HIS A 144 -0.21 1.10 -10.12
N TYR A 145 0.46 1.34 -11.26
CA TYR A 145 -0.19 1.92 -12.45
C TYR A 145 -1.34 1.07 -13.01
N LYS A 146 -1.37 -0.22 -12.73
CA LYS A 146 -2.48 -1.10 -13.13
C LYS A 146 -3.74 -0.84 -12.32
N GLU A 147 -3.59 -0.48 -11.05
CA GLU A 147 -4.70 -0.13 -10.17
C GLU A 147 -5.13 1.32 -10.35
N ASP A 148 -4.23 2.19 -10.79
CA ASP A 148 -4.47 3.61 -10.95
C ASP A 148 -4.53 4.01 -12.44
N PRO A 149 -5.74 4.11 -13.02
CA PRO A 149 -5.91 4.47 -14.44
C PRO A 149 -5.40 5.87 -14.79
N ASP A 150 -5.20 6.73 -13.79
CA ASP A 150 -4.70 8.10 -13.99
C ASP A 150 -3.16 8.13 -14.13
N THR A 151 -2.49 7.05 -13.75
CA THR A 151 -1.03 6.93 -13.82
C THR A 151 -0.58 6.17 -15.08
N SER A 152 0.10 6.86 -16.00
CA SER A 152 0.66 6.18 -17.18
C SER A 152 1.84 5.28 -16.82
N VAL A 153 1.98 4.18 -17.56
CA VAL A 153 3.10 3.22 -17.44
C VAL A 153 4.47 3.92 -17.46
N LEU A 154 4.65 4.86 -18.39
CA LEU A 154 5.91 5.60 -18.52
C LEU A 154 6.18 6.46 -17.30
N SER A 155 5.17 7.19 -16.80
CA SER A 155 5.29 8.03 -15.60
C SER A 155 5.62 7.18 -14.38
N TYR A 156 4.95 6.04 -14.21
CA TYR A 156 5.19 5.10 -13.12
C TYR A 156 6.64 4.62 -13.10
N TYR A 157 7.10 3.96 -14.15
CA TYR A 157 8.46 3.42 -14.18
C TYR A 157 9.55 4.50 -14.14
N THR A 158 9.36 5.64 -14.80
CA THR A 158 10.32 6.74 -14.74
C THR A 158 10.49 7.27 -13.34
N ARG A 159 9.39 7.40 -12.58
CA ARG A 159 9.38 7.86 -11.20
C ARG A 159 10.21 6.97 -10.28
N TYR A 160 10.01 5.64 -10.37
CA TYR A 160 10.74 4.69 -9.54
C TYR A 160 12.18 4.44 -10.00
N LEU A 161 12.43 4.40 -11.31
CA LEU A 161 13.79 4.24 -11.85
C LEU A 161 14.70 5.43 -11.51
N LEU A 162 14.15 6.65 -11.49
CA LEU A 162 14.90 7.87 -11.20
C LEU A 162 14.71 8.38 -9.76
N ALA A 163 14.17 7.56 -8.88
CA ALA A 163 14.02 7.89 -7.46
C ALA A 163 15.38 8.15 -6.80
N ASP A 164 15.37 8.91 -5.71
CA ASP A 164 16.58 9.23 -4.95
C ASP A 164 17.34 7.95 -4.57
N PRO A 165 18.63 7.84 -4.90
CA PRO A 165 19.42 6.64 -4.62
C PRO A 165 19.53 6.33 -3.11
N ARG A 166 19.24 7.29 -2.24
CA ARG A 166 19.22 7.07 -0.79
C ARG A 166 18.24 5.97 -0.37
N TYR A 167 17.13 5.81 -1.09
CA TYR A 167 16.19 4.70 -0.83
C TYR A 167 16.81 3.34 -1.10
N ALA A 168 17.50 3.18 -2.24
CA ALA A 168 18.20 1.95 -2.57
C ALA A 168 19.34 1.65 -1.59
N LEU A 169 20.13 2.68 -1.23
CA LEU A 169 21.22 2.53 -0.27
C LEU A 169 20.71 2.19 1.13
N ALA A 170 19.60 2.75 1.56
CA ALA A 170 18.97 2.43 2.85
C ALA A 170 18.52 0.95 2.88
N LYS A 171 17.86 0.47 1.82
CA LYS A 171 17.46 -0.94 1.69
C LYS A 171 18.68 -1.88 1.73
N LEU A 172 19.72 -1.59 0.95
CA LEU A 172 20.96 -2.38 0.97
C LEU A 172 21.61 -2.41 2.36
N ASN A 173 21.58 -1.30 3.10
CA ASN A 173 22.11 -1.26 4.45
C ASN A 173 21.23 -2.05 5.42
N ALA A 174 19.91 -1.95 5.33
CA ALA A 174 18.97 -2.70 6.16
C ALA A 174 19.17 -4.20 5.98
N LEU A 175 19.27 -4.68 4.74
CA LEU A 175 19.57 -6.08 4.43
C LEU A 175 20.94 -6.54 4.98
N ARG A 176 21.96 -5.70 4.87
CA ARG A 176 23.31 -6.03 5.39
C ARG A 176 23.34 -6.12 6.91
N THR A 177 22.52 -5.34 7.60
CA THR A 177 22.51 -5.24 9.07
C THR A 177 21.39 -6.06 9.71
N ASP A 178 20.56 -6.71 8.90
CA ASP A 178 19.36 -7.43 9.35
C ASP A 178 18.46 -6.53 10.20
N THR A 179 18.19 -5.34 9.67
CA THR A 179 17.38 -4.31 10.34
C THR A 179 16.26 -3.82 9.43
N ILE A 180 15.16 -3.41 10.05
CA ILE A 180 14.03 -2.79 9.34
C ILE A 180 14.42 -1.39 8.88
N LEU A 181 13.90 -0.96 7.73
CA LEU A 181 14.07 0.40 7.24
C LEU A 181 13.52 1.40 8.27
N PRO A 182 14.25 2.48 8.58
CA PRO A 182 13.80 3.48 9.55
C PRO A 182 12.46 4.15 9.20
N GLN A 183 12.12 4.21 7.91
CA GLN A 183 10.86 4.76 7.39
C GLN A 183 9.73 3.75 7.41
N THR A 184 10.03 2.48 7.61
CA THR A 184 9.02 1.41 7.67
C THR A 184 8.42 1.42 9.05
N PHE A 185 7.22 1.96 9.16
CA PHE A 185 6.48 1.97 10.42
C PHE A 185 6.05 0.58 10.84
N ASP A 186 5.84 -0.30 9.87
CA ASP A 186 5.15 -1.54 10.06
C ASP A 186 5.74 -2.62 9.16
N VAL A 187 5.91 -3.78 9.75
CA VAL A 187 6.29 -5.02 9.09
C VAL A 187 5.01 -5.75 8.69
N PHE A 188 4.99 -6.29 7.50
CA PHE A 188 3.85 -7.06 6.99
C PHE A 188 4.29 -8.48 6.67
N ASP A 189 3.42 -9.43 6.99
CA ASP A 189 3.56 -10.78 6.48
C ASP A 189 3.24 -10.81 4.98
N GLU A 190 4.15 -11.35 4.17
CA GLU A 190 4.00 -11.30 2.70
C GLU A 190 2.85 -12.15 2.20
N ARG A 191 2.52 -13.26 2.86
CA ARG A 191 1.49 -14.20 2.42
C ARG A 191 0.09 -13.77 2.80
N THR A 192 -0.04 -13.12 3.93
CA THR A 192 -1.35 -12.67 4.42
C THR A 192 -1.61 -11.20 4.15
N GLY A 193 -0.56 -10.41 3.92
CA GLY A 193 -0.63 -8.95 3.86
C GLY A 193 -0.95 -8.31 5.21
N CYS A 194 -1.08 -9.08 6.28
CA CYS A 194 -1.37 -8.59 7.62
C CYS A 194 -0.17 -7.90 8.23
N TYR A 195 -0.47 -6.94 9.09
CA TYR A 195 0.53 -6.27 9.89
C TYR A 195 1.16 -7.23 10.91
N ASP A 196 2.48 -7.29 10.93
CA ASP A 196 3.24 -7.97 11.95
C ASP A 196 3.60 -7.00 13.08
N LYS A 197 2.95 -7.17 14.21
CA LYS A 197 3.10 -6.28 15.37
C LYS A 197 4.38 -6.48 16.17
N ARG A 198 5.18 -7.50 15.84
CA ARG A 198 6.38 -7.86 16.63
C ARG A 198 7.28 -6.68 16.96
N VAL A 199 7.42 -5.75 16.03
CA VAL A 199 8.27 -4.56 16.22
C VAL A 199 7.68 -3.60 17.24
N ARG A 200 6.39 -3.28 17.14
CA ARG A 200 5.72 -2.38 18.09
C ARG A 200 5.43 -3.03 19.43
N ASP A 201 5.04 -4.29 19.42
CA ASP A 201 4.72 -5.03 20.64
C ASP A 201 5.99 -5.34 21.47
N ALA A 202 7.17 -5.18 20.88
CA ALA A 202 8.44 -5.23 21.60
C ALA A 202 8.68 -4.01 22.51
N GLU A 203 7.98 -2.90 22.29
CA GLU A 203 8.06 -1.74 23.18
C GLU A 203 7.19 -1.97 24.43
N PRO A 204 7.78 -2.13 25.62
CA PRO A 204 7.01 -2.31 26.84
C PRO A 204 6.29 -1.01 27.21
N ILE A 205 4.97 -0.98 27.06
CA ILE A 205 4.14 0.16 27.47
C ILE A 205 4.19 0.33 29.00
N GLY A 206 4.38 -0.75 29.74
CA GLY A 206 4.73 -0.77 31.17
C GLY A 206 3.62 -0.36 32.13
N SER A 207 3.03 0.84 31.97
CA SER A 207 1.95 1.36 32.83
C SER A 207 1.08 2.37 32.07
N GLU A 208 -0.15 2.60 32.57
CA GLU A 208 -1.04 3.65 32.05
C GLU A 208 -0.36 5.03 32.08
N GLU A 209 0.32 5.36 33.17
CA GLU A 209 1.04 6.62 33.35
C GLU A 209 2.09 6.81 32.24
N ARG A 210 2.89 5.79 31.97
CA ARG A 210 3.92 5.81 30.92
C ARG A 210 3.31 5.87 29.51
N TYR A 211 2.16 5.22 29.31
CA TYR A 211 1.42 5.29 28.07
C TYR A 211 0.90 6.71 27.80
N LEU A 212 0.30 7.36 28.82
CA LEU A 212 -0.22 8.71 28.71
C LEU A 212 0.90 9.77 28.57
N GLU A 213 2.09 9.54 29.17
CA GLU A 213 3.27 10.36 28.92
C GLU A 213 3.71 10.28 27.44
N SER A 214 3.70 9.08 26.85
CA SER A 214 4.08 8.87 25.44
C SER A 214 3.02 9.36 24.46
N TYR A 215 1.76 9.29 24.85
CA TYR A 215 0.59 9.62 24.02
C TYR A 215 -0.38 10.54 24.78
N PRO A 216 0.00 11.78 25.07
CA PRO A 216 -0.79 12.70 25.92
C PRO A 216 -2.18 13.01 25.33
N VAL A 217 -2.40 12.79 24.04
CA VAL A 217 -3.70 12.95 23.39
C VAL A 217 -4.79 12.06 24.03
N PHE A 218 -4.42 10.92 24.60
CA PHE A 218 -5.38 10.02 25.24
C PHE A 218 -5.71 10.40 26.70
N ALA A 219 -4.94 11.31 27.31
CA ALA A 219 -5.24 11.82 28.64
C ALA A 219 -6.44 12.80 28.65
N ASP A 220 -6.58 13.56 27.58
CA ASP A 220 -7.66 14.53 27.40
C ASP A 220 -8.08 14.52 25.93
N TYR A 221 -8.90 13.53 25.56
CA TYR A 221 -9.37 13.38 24.18
C TYR A 221 -10.49 14.38 23.91
N PRO A 222 -10.23 15.50 23.25
CA PRO A 222 -11.26 16.50 23.00
C PRO A 222 -12.34 15.94 22.07
N HIS A 223 -13.60 16.20 22.41
CA HIS A 223 -14.71 15.96 21.49
C HIS A 223 -14.52 16.85 20.26
N GLN A 224 -14.09 16.26 19.15
CA GLN A 224 -13.94 16.97 17.89
C GLN A 224 -15.19 16.78 17.03
N THR A 225 -15.70 17.86 16.46
CA THR A 225 -16.69 17.80 15.40
C THR A 225 -15.92 17.66 14.08
N LEU A 226 -15.94 16.49 13.48
CA LEU A 226 -15.33 16.26 12.17
C LEU A 226 -16.26 16.83 11.09
N SER A 227 -15.70 17.66 10.21
CA SER A 227 -16.33 18.01 8.95
C SER A 227 -15.82 17.02 7.89
N LEU A 228 -16.72 16.26 7.29
CA LEU A 228 -16.41 15.28 6.25
C LEU A 228 -16.91 15.82 4.88
N PRO A 229 -16.13 16.68 4.22
CA PRO A 229 -16.61 17.41 3.03
C PRO A 229 -16.91 16.50 1.84
N TYR A 230 -16.31 15.31 1.79
CA TYR A 230 -16.46 14.38 0.67
C TYR A 230 -17.35 13.16 0.99
N THR A 231 -18.11 13.20 2.09
CA THR A 231 -18.93 12.06 2.54
C THR A 231 -19.87 11.54 1.44
N GLU A 232 -20.56 12.44 0.73
CA GLU A 232 -21.47 12.04 -0.33
C GLU A 232 -20.75 11.36 -1.49
N GLN A 233 -19.60 11.88 -1.92
CA GLN A 233 -18.78 11.29 -2.98
C GLN A 233 -18.24 9.90 -2.56
N CYS A 234 -17.77 9.77 -1.33
CA CYS A 234 -17.33 8.48 -0.80
C CYS A 234 -18.46 7.46 -0.77
N MET A 235 -19.66 7.85 -0.37
CA MET A 235 -20.84 6.98 -0.37
C MET A 235 -21.27 6.60 -1.80
N GLN A 236 -21.12 7.50 -2.76
CA GLN A 236 -21.35 7.20 -4.17
C GLN A 236 -20.32 6.19 -4.70
N SER A 237 -19.04 6.32 -4.33
CA SER A 237 -17.99 5.33 -4.67
C SER A 237 -18.30 3.95 -4.08
N VAL A 238 -18.72 3.88 -2.81
CA VAL A 238 -19.15 2.61 -2.19
C VAL A 238 -20.34 2.02 -2.94
N ALA A 239 -21.33 2.82 -3.29
CA ALA A 239 -22.49 2.35 -4.05
C ALA A 239 -22.12 1.86 -5.45
N ALA A 240 -21.21 2.55 -6.13
CA ALA A 240 -20.72 2.17 -7.47
C ALA A 240 -19.97 0.84 -7.48
N LEU A 241 -19.32 0.46 -6.37
CA LEU A 241 -18.65 -0.83 -6.22
C LEU A 241 -19.63 -2.01 -6.05
N GLN A 242 -20.89 -1.76 -5.66
CA GLN A 242 -21.87 -2.83 -5.49
C GLN A 242 -22.26 -3.53 -6.82
N ASP A 243 -22.32 -2.80 -7.91
CA ASP A 243 -22.75 -3.36 -9.20
C ASP A 243 -21.72 -4.30 -9.83
N PRO A 244 -20.41 -3.95 -9.93
CA PRO A 244 -19.38 -4.88 -10.37
C PRO A 244 -19.27 -6.13 -9.49
N VAL A 245 -19.33 -5.95 -8.17
CA VAL A 245 -19.26 -7.07 -7.20
C VAL A 245 -20.46 -8.00 -7.35
N ARG A 246 -21.68 -7.48 -7.54
CA ARG A 246 -22.88 -8.31 -7.82
C ARG A 246 -22.76 -9.06 -9.14
N GLY A 247 -22.16 -8.44 -10.16
CA GLY A 247 -21.93 -9.06 -11.46
C GLY A 247 -20.94 -10.23 -11.40
N SER A 248 -20.05 -10.27 -10.40
CA SER A 248 -19.11 -11.38 -10.18
C SER A 248 -19.70 -12.59 -9.43
N GLY A 249 -21.00 -12.57 -9.06
CA GLY A 249 -21.67 -13.67 -8.37
C GLY A 249 -21.71 -13.53 -6.85
N CYS A 250 -21.15 -12.49 -6.29
CA CYS A 250 -21.26 -12.19 -4.85
C CYS A 250 -22.65 -11.72 -4.45
N GLU A 251 -23.30 -12.36 -3.51
CA GLU A 251 -24.54 -11.88 -2.90
C GLU A 251 -24.26 -10.94 -1.71
N PRO A 252 -24.82 -9.72 -1.67
CA PRO A 252 -24.59 -8.80 -0.57
C PRO A 252 -25.24 -9.35 0.72
N HIS A 253 -24.43 -9.67 1.71
CA HIS A 253 -24.93 -10.04 3.05
C HIS A 253 -25.55 -8.83 3.75
N ARG A 254 -26.89 -8.80 3.82
CA ARG A 254 -27.65 -7.83 4.63
C ARG A 254 -27.54 -8.19 6.11
N ARG A 255 -26.50 -7.79 6.79
CA ARG A 255 -26.52 -7.60 8.26
C ARG A 255 -25.59 -6.45 8.65
N GLY A 256 -26.17 -5.29 8.81
CA GLY A 256 -25.90 -4.26 9.82
C GLY A 256 -24.48 -3.76 10.10
N ARG A 257 -23.51 -4.09 9.27
CA ARG A 257 -22.18 -3.44 9.20
C ARG A 257 -21.79 -3.46 7.74
N ALA A 258 -21.21 -2.38 7.26
CA ALA A 258 -20.79 -2.24 5.88
C ALA A 258 -19.82 -3.38 5.49
N GLY A 259 -20.36 -4.47 5.08
CA GLY A 259 -19.71 -5.59 4.45
C GLY A 259 -20.28 -5.66 3.04
N ILE A 260 -19.48 -5.35 2.07
CA ILE A 260 -19.76 -5.71 0.69
C ILE A 260 -19.15 -7.09 0.54
N CYS A 261 -19.95 -8.08 0.25
CA CYS A 261 -19.65 -9.53 0.14
C CYS A 261 -18.43 -10.01 0.82
#